data_5b28023f84c82ee8422c53604b5da91c
#
_entry.id   5b28023f84c82ee8422c53604b5da91c
#
_cell.length_a   1.000
_cell.length_b   1.000
_cell.length_c   1.000
_cell.angle_alpha   90.00
_cell.angle_beta   90.00
_cell.angle_gamma   90.00
#
_symmetry.space_group_name_H-M   'P 1'
#
loop_
_entity.id
_entity.type
_entity.pdbx_description
1 polymer ?
#
loop_
_entity_poly.entity_id
_entity_poly.type
_entity_poly.pdbx_seq_one_letter_code
_entity_poly.pdbx_strand_id
1 'polypeptide(L)'
;MDQRICLLEAPRTSARLLKEAMPEQIQLDEGLQPGMRYDLILFWLRSLDGLPELFASLQGCLQPDGALWVVIPKVKFASARSIHFNWEQMQAAGLTTDLVDNKTATISVEEYGTRFVIRKDRRPRA
;
A
#
# COMPACT_ATOMS: atom_id res chain seq x y z
N MET A 1 0.89 6.15 21.47
CA MET A 1 1.71 5.12 20.81
C MET A 1 2.13 5.60 19.46
N ASP A 2 3.40 5.38 19.15
CA ASP A 2 3.95 5.84 17.90
C ASP A 2 3.47 4.95 16.76
N GLN A 3 2.98 5.56 15.70
CA GLN A 3 2.60 4.84 14.49
C GLN A 3 3.79 4.76 13.55
N ARG A 4 3.88 3.66 12.82
CA ARG A 4 4.93 3.45 11.82
C ARG A 4 4.30 3.28 10.45
N ILE A 5 4.76 4.11 9.51
CA ILE A 5 4.28 4.16 8.14
C ILE A 5 5.44 3.86 7.20
N CYS A 6 5.18 3.05 6.16
CA CYS A 6 6.15 2.76 5.13
C CYS A 6 5.66 3.26 3.78
N LEU A 7 6.54 3.92 3.03
CA LEU A 7 6.27 4.31 1.65
C LEU A 7 7.08 3.41 0.72
N LEU A 8 6.41 2.77 -0.24
CA LEU A 8 7.05 1.91 -1.23
C LEU A 8 6.84 2.48 -2.63
N GLU A 9 7.93 2.68 -3.36
CA GLU A 9 7.90 3.18 -4.73
C GLU A 9 7.20 4.53 -4.86
N ALA A 10 7.22 5.35 -3.81
CA ALA A 10 6.57 6.65 -3.81
C ALA A 10 7.31 7.62 -4.74
N PRO A 11 6.58 8.40 -5.55
CA PRO A 11 7.21 9.51 -6.27
C PRO A 11 7.87 10.48 -5.28
N ARG A 12 9.00 11.07 -5.65
CA ARG A 12 9.77 11.98 -4.77
C ARG A 12 8.91 13.09 -4.21
N THR A 13 8.08 13.71 -5.04
CA THR A 13 7.21 14.80 -4.62
C THR A 13 6.22 14.34 -3.55
N SER A 14 5.59 13.17 -3.78
CA SER A 14 4.64 12.60 -2.81
C SER A 14 5.32 12.28 -1.49
N ALA A 15 6.49 11.65 -1.54
CA ALA A 15 7.25 11.30 -0.33
C ALA A 15 7.61 12.54 0.47
N ARG A 16 8.08 13.60 -0.20
CA ARG A 16 8.45 14.85 0.47
C ARG A 16 7.25 15.51 1.12
N LEU A 17 6.13 15.61 0.40
CA LEU A 17 4.92 16.21 0.96
C LEU A 17 4.41 15.46 2.17
N LEU A 18 4.45 14.13 2.12
CA LEU A 18 4.02 13.32 3.25
C LEU A 18 4.95 13.50 4.45
N LYS A 19 6.26 13.52 4.24
CA LYS A 19 7.22 13.74 5.32
C LYS A 19 7.00 15.09 6.00
N GLU A 20 6.80 16.14 5.21
CA GLU A 20 6.58 17.49 5.74
C GLU A 20 5.27 17.60 6.51
N ALA A 21 4.25 16.82 6.13
CA ALA A 21 2.94 16.85 6.76
C ALA A 21 2.84 15.97 8.00
N MET A 22 3.79 15.05 8.23
CA MET A 22 3.70 14.09 9.32
C MET A 22 4.04 14.71 10.67
N PRO A 23 3.23 14.44 11.71
CA PRO A 23 3.61 14.80 13.08
C PRO A 23 4.88 14.04 13.51
N GLU A 24 5.63 14.60 14.45
CA GLU A 24 6.88 14.03 14.93
C GLU A 24 6.73 12.63 15.53
N GLN A 25 5.59 12.33 16.12
CA GLN A 25 5.35 11.01 16.73
C GLN A 25 5.07 9.91 15.72
N ILE A 26 4.96 10.23 14.43
CA ILE A 26 4.79 9.23 13.38
C ILE A 26 6.14 8.95 12.75
N GLN A 27 6.54 7.68 12.74
CA GLN A 27 7.77 7.26 12.10
C GLN A 27 7.49 6.85 10.66
N LEU A 28 8.16 7.50 9.71
CA LEU A 28 7.98 7.28 8.29
C LEU A 28 9.25 6.67 7.70
N ASP A 29 9.14 5.45 7.17
CA ASP A 29 10.24 4.79 6.48
C ASP A 29 10.00 4.84 4.97
N GLU A 30 11.04 5.10 4.21
CA GLU A 30 11.03 4.94 2.75
C GLU A 30 11.63 3.57 2.44
N GLY A 31 10.78 2.60 2.14
CA GLY A 31 11.18 1.23 1.96
C GLY A 31 11.03 0.39 3.22
N LEU A 32 10.91 -0.91 3.03
CA LEU A 32 10.75 -1.85 4.14
C LEU A 32 12.04 -1.99 4.92
N GLN A 33 11.94 -1.91 6.24
CA GLN A 33 13.08 -2.14 7.13
C GLN A 33 12.99 -3.56 7.66
N PRO A 34 14.12 -4.31 7.69
CA PRO A 34 14.10 -5.70 8.16
C PRO A 34 13.52 -5.84 9.56
N GLY A 35 12.64 -6.81 9.72
CA GLY A 35 12.05 -7.11 11.03
C GLY A 35 10.99 -6.13 11.51
N MET A 36 10.66 -5.12 10.72
CA MET A 36 9.67 -4.12 11.12
C MET A 36 8.28 -4.48 10.65
N ARG A 37 7.27 -4.15 11.49
CA ARG A 37 5.87 -4.25 11.13
C ARG A 37 5.27 -2.85 11.13
N TYR A 38 4.38 -2.60 10.19
CA TYR A 38 3.84 -1.28 9.92
C TYR A 38 2.35 -1.21 10.20
N ASP A 39 1.91 -0.07 10.72
CA ASP A 39 0.49 0.25 10.87
C ASP A 39 -0.13 0.61 9.52
N LEU A 40 0.70 1.16 8.62
CA LEU A 40 0.26 1.59 7.31
C LEU A 40 1.40 1.43 6.31
N ILE A 41 1.11 0.80 5.18
CA ILE A 41 2.02 0.77 4.04
C ILE A 41 1.31 1.44 2.87
N LEU A 42 1.95 2.44 2.27
CA LEU A 42 1.50 3.07 1.03
C LEU A 42 2.40 2.59 -0.10
N PHE A 43 1.82 1.88 -1.05
CA PHE A 43 2.57 1.25 -2.14
C PHE A 43 2.07 1.76 -3.49
N TRP A 44 2.95 2.44 -4.23
CA TRP A 44 2.66 2.89 -5.59
C TRP A 44 2.97 1.77 -6.56
N LEU A 45 1.94 1.11 -7.04
CA LEU A 45 2.05 -0.06 -7.93
C LEU A 45 2.33 0.37 -9.37
N ARG A 46 3.33 -0.27 -10.00
CA ARG A 46 3.71 0.05 -11.38
C ARG A 46 3.62 -1.14 -12.32
N SER A 47 3.61 -2.35 -11.81
CA SER A 47 3.60 -3.58 -12.61
C SER A 47 2.92 -4.71 -11.84
N LEU A 48 2.32 -5.63 -12.58
CA LEU A 48 1.75 -6.85 -11.99
C LEU A 48 2.79 -7.94 -11.75
N ASP A 49 4.02 -7.76 -12.26
CA ASP A 49 5.07 -8.78 -12.17
C ASP A 49 5.37 -9.14 -10.71
N GLY A 50 5.23 -10.42 -10.37
CA GLY A 50 5.49 -10.91 -9.02
C GLY A 50 4.53 -10.34 -7.97
N LEU A 51 3.39 -9.80 -8.37
CA LEU A 51 2.51 -9.10 -7.45
C LEU A 51 1.88 -9.99 -6.38
N PRO A 52 1.40 -11.22 -6.68
CA PRO A 52 0.86 -12.08 -5.62
C PRO A 52 1.90 -12.37 -4.53
N GLU A 53 3.14 -12.64 -4.90
CA GLU A 53 4.24 -12.90 -3.96
C GLU A 53 4.57 -11.65 -3.15
N LEU A 54 4.52 -10.50 -3.80
CA LEU A 54 4.76 -9.22 -3.11
C LEU A 54 3.66 -8.93 -2.10
N PHE A 55 2.39 -9.14 -2.46
CA PHE A 55 1.30 -8.98 -1.50
C PHE A 55 1.48 -9.90 -0.29
N ALA A 56 1.90 -11.14 -0.49
CA ALA A 56 2.15 -12.07 0.62
C ALA A 56 3.26 -11.54 1.53
N SER A 57 4.34 -11.02 0.95
CA SER A 57 5.43 -10.41 1.72
C SER A 57 4.97 -9.18 2.49
N LEU A 58 4.19 -8.30 1.84
CA LEU A 58 3.70 -7.08 2.48
C LEU A 58 2.73 -7.38 3.61
N GLN A 59 1.92 -8.43 3.46
CA GLN A 59 1.04 -8.88 4.55
C GLN A 59 1.86 -9.20 5.81
N GLY A 60 3.00 -9.86 5.65
CA GLY A 60 3.89 -10.20 6.76
C GLY A 60 4.54 -8.99 7.42
N CYS A 61 4.51 -7.84 6.75
CA CYS A 61 5.06 -6.59 7.27
C CYS A 61 4.00 -5.68 7.90
N LEU A 62 2.75 -6.13 7.98
CA LEU A 62 1.68 -5.36 8.61
C LEU A 62 1.47 -5.77 10.06
N GLN A 63 1.16 -4.79 10.90
CA GLN A 63 0.57 -5.09 12.20
C GLN A 63 -0.78 -5.79 11.97
N PRO A 64 -1.27 -6.60 12.92
CA PRO A 64 -2.52 -7.36 12.71
C PRO A 64 -3.70 -6.49 12.29
N ASP A 65 -3.78 -5.27 12.79
CA ASP A 65 -4.84 -4.29 12.44
C ASP A 65 -4.35 -3.22 11.46
N GLY A 66 -3.19 -3.43 10.86
CA GLY A 66 -2.62 -2.49 9.90
C GLY A 66 -3.31 -2.54 8.55
N ALA A 67 -2.95 -1.60 7.69
CA ALA A 67 -3.52 -1.48 6.35
C ALA A 67 -2.44 -1.27 5.30
N LEU A 68 -2.68 -1.88 4.14
CA LEU A 68 -1.88 -1.68 2.94
C LEU A 68 -2.74 -0.90 1.94
N TRP A 69 -2.29 0.29 1.57
CA TRP A 69 -2.93 1.07 0.51
C TRP A 69 -2.13 0.91 -0.76
N VAL A 70 -2.76 0.38 -1.80
CA VAL A 70 -2.15 0.25 -3.12
C VAL A 70 -2.63 1.41 -3.98
N VAL A 71 -1.69 2.24 -4.42
CA VAL A 71 -1.97 3.45 -5.19
C VAL A 71 -1.74 3.17 -6.66
N ILE A 72 -2.76 3.42 -7.48
CA ILE A 72 -2.67 3.27 -8.93
C ILE A 72 -3.26 4.53 -9.60
N PRO A 73 -2.89 4.81 -10.86
CA PRO A 73 -3.46 5.94 -11.56
C PRO A 73 -4.93 5.70 -11.92
N LYS A 74 -5.71 6.77 -11.95
CA LYS A 74 -7.06 6.72 -12.49
C LYS A 74 -6.99 6.33 -13.97
N VAL A 75 -8.05 5.67 -14.46
CA VAL A 75 -8.07 5.08 -15.80
C VAL A 75 -7.58 6.04 -16.89
N LYS A 76 -8.02 7.27 -16.87
CA LYS A 76 -7.67 8.24 -17.93
C LYS A 76 -6.19 8.66 -17.92
N PHE A 77 -5.45 8.37 -16.84
CA PHE A 77 -4.03 8.69 -16.74
C PHE A 77 -3.14 7.46 -16.90
N ALA A 78 -3.70 6.25 -16.88
CA ALA A 78 -2.94 5.01 -16.87
C ALA A 78 -2.06 4.86 -18.11
N SER A 79 -2.63 5.10 -19.30
CA SER A 79 -1.92 4.95 -20.55
C SER A 79 -0.71 5.90 -20.65
N ALA A 80 -0.89 7.16 -20.26
CA ALA A 80 0.18 8.16 -20.28
C ALA A 80 1.33 7.79 -19.33
N ARG A 81 1.05 7.00 -18.31
CA ARG A 81 2.03 6.57 -17.31
C ARG A 81 2.54 5.15 -17.58
N SER A 82 2.27 4.60 -18.76
CA SER A 82 2.69 3.24 -19.16
C SER A 82 2.18 2.15 -18.22
N ILE A 83 1.01 2.34 -17.65
CA ILE A 83 0.36 1.34 -16.79
C ILE A 83 -0.60 0.51 -17.65
N HIS A 84 -0.35 -0.79 -17.71
CA HIS A 84 -1.07 -1.71 -18.61
C HIS A 84 -1.89 -2.77 -17.85
N PHE A 85 -2.27 -2.48 -16.61
CA PHE A 85 -3.14 -3.34 -15.82
C PHE A 85 -4.35 -2.53 -15.35
N ASN A 86 -5.38 -3.23 -14.88
CA ASN A 86 -6.57 -2.60 -14.32
C ASN A 86 -6.71 -2.93 -12.83
N TRP A 87 -7.69 -2.29 -12.19
CA TRP A 87 -7.95 -2.48 -10.77
C TRP A 87 -8.30 -3.93 -10.43
N GLU A 88 -9.09 -4.59 -11.29
CA GLU A 88 -9.52 -5.98 -11.04
C GLU A 88 -8.34 -6.94 -11.03
N GLN A 89 -7.36 -6.73 -11.89
CA GLN A 89 -6.14 -7.54 -11.91
C GLN A 89 -5.32 -7.33 -10.64
N MET A 90 -5.22 -6.11 -10.16
CA MET A 90 -4.54 -5.80 -8.91
C MET A 90 -5.28 -6.43 -7.72
N GLN A 91 -6.61 -6.28 -7.67
CA GLN A 91 -7.43 -6.89 -6.63
C GLN A 91 -7.27 -8.41 -6.60
N ALA A 92 -7.32 -9.06 -7.75
CA ALA A 92 -7.18 -10.51 -7.84
C ALA A 92 -5.84 -10.97 -7.22
N ALA A 93 -4.77 -10.24 -7.47
CA ALA A 93 -3.47 -10.57 -6.89
C ALA A 93 -3.50 -10.45 -5.36
N GLY A 94 -4.13 -9.40 -4.84
CA GLY A 94 -4.25 -9.23 -3.39
C GLY A 94 -5.08 -10.31 -2.73
N LEU A 95 -6.14 -10.74 -3.39
CA LEU A 95 -7.03 -11.76 -2.84
C LEU A 95 -6.43 -13.17 -2.84
N THR A 96 -5.26 -13.38 -3.43
CA THR A 96 -4.52 -14.65 -3.29
C THR A 96 -3.92 -14.82 -1.89
N THR A 97 -3.94 -13.78 -1.08
CA THR A 97 -3.40 -13.76 0.28
C THR A 97 -4.55 -13.74 1.30
N ASP A 98 -4.22 -13.50 2.57
CA ASP A 98 -5.24 -13.26 3.60
C ASP A 98 -5.75 -11.83 3.62
N LEU A 99 -5.28 -11.00 2.68
CA LEU A 99 -5.74 -9.63 2.55
C LEU A 99 -7.08 -9.56 1.85
N VAL A 100 -7.87 -8.57 2.24
CA VAL A 100 -9.15 -8.26 1.61
C VAL A 100 -9.26 -6.74 1.48
N ASP A 101 -9.74 -6.27 0.33
CA ASP A 101 -9.95 -4.85 0.10
C ASP A 101 -11.28 -4.41 0.73
N ASN A 102 -11.28 -3.24 1.35
CA ASN A 102 -12.49 -2.75 2.03
C ASN A 102 -12.80 -1.27 1.78
N LYS A 103 -11.96 -0.58 1.02
CA LYS A 103 -12.19 0.86 0.77
C LYS A 103 -11.34 1.32 -0.40
N THR A 104 -11.84 2.30 -1.15
CA THR A 104 -11.05 3.06 -2.12
C THR A 104 -11.15 4.55 -1.78
N ALA A 105 -10.11 5.30 -2.11
CA ALA A 105 -10.08 6.73 -1.85
C ALA A 105 -9.18 7.45 -2.86
N THR A 106 -9.53 8.69 -3.19
CA THR A 106 -8.68 9.55 -4.01
C THR A 106 -7.41 9.88 -3.24
N ILE A 107 -6.26 9.69 -3.87
CA ILE A 107 -4.95 10.03 -3.31
C ILE A 107 -4.50 11.39 -3.86
N SER A 108 -4.69 11.60 -5.16
CA SER A 108 -4.36 12.85 -5.85
C SER A 108 -5.31 13.04 -7.01
N VAL A 109 -5.10 14.11 -7.79
CA VAL A 109 -5.90 14.35 -8.99
C VAL A 109 -5.83 13.17 -9.96
N GLU A 110 -4.66 12.53 -10.05
CA GLU A 110 -4.42 11.46 -11.02
C GLU A 110 -4.46 10.05 -10.44
N GLU A 111 -4.53 9.90 -9.11
CA GLU A 111 -4.35 8.62 -8.45
C GLU A 111 -5.43 8.32 -7.43
N TYR A 112 -5.73 7.03 -7.27
CA TYR A 112 -6.56 6.57 -6.17
C TYR A 112 -5.90 5.37 -5.50
N GLY A 113 -6.28 5.13 -4.25
CA GLY A 113 -5.77 4.02 -3.46
C GLY A 113 -6.85 3.03 -3.12
N THR A 114 -6.47 1.77 -2.98
CA THR A 114 -7.32 0.69 -2.48
C THR A 114 -6.73 0.18 -1.18
N ARG A 115 -7.55 0.16 -0.14
CA ARG A 115 -7.14 -0.28 1.20
C ARG A 115 -7.34 -1.77 1.35
N PHE A 116 -6.26 -2.48 1.66
CA PHE A 116 -6.30 -3.89 2.01
C PHE A 116 -6.00 -4.06 3.49
N VAL A 117 -6.71 -4.96 4.13
CA VAL A 117 -6.48 -5.34 5.53
C VAL A 117 -6.43 -6.86 5.61
N ILE A 118 -5.77 -7.38 6.66
CA ILE A 118 -5.78 -8.81 6.91
C ILE A 118 -7.18 -9.20 7.40
N ARG A 119 -7.76 -10.25 6.84
CA ARG A 119 -9.06 -10.75 7.28
C ARG A 119 -9.04 -10.98 8.79
N LYS A 120 -10.12 -10.61 9.47
CA LYS A 120 -10.17 -10.67 10.93
C LYS A 120 -9.88 -12.06 11.47
N ASP A 121 -10.39 -13.10 10.83
CA ASP A 121 -10.17 -14.50 11.22
C ASP A 121 -8.77 -15.02 10.89
N ARG A 122 -7.97 -14.23 10.17
CA ARG A 122 -6.60 -14.58 9.76
C ARG A 122 -5.54 -13.72 10.44
N ARG A 123 -5.94 -12.78 11.30
CA ARG A 123 -4.98 -11.90 11.96
C ARG A 123 -4.18 -12.65 13.01
N PRO A 124 -2.84 -12.42 13.06
CA PRO A 124 -2.03 -12.97 14.13
C PRO A 124 -2.54 -12.47 15.48
N ARG A 125 -2.47 -13.33 16.48
CA ARG A 125 -2.77 -12.90 17.84
C ARG A 125 -1.61 -12.06 18.38
N ALA A 126 -1.95 -10.99 19.04
CA ALA A 126 -0.95 -10.09 19.63
C ALA A 126 -0.23 -10.78 20.81
#